data_448145737b1869bd66a7a9febc9378c2
#
_entry.id   448145737b1869bd66a7a9febc9378c2
#
_cell.length_a   1.000
_cell.length_b   1.000
_cell.length_c   1.000
_cell.angle_alpha   90.00
_cell.angle_beta   90.00
_cell.angle_gamma   90.00
#
_symmetry.space_group_name_H-M   'P 1'
#
loop_
_entity.id
_entity.type
_entity.pdbx_description
1 polymer ?
#
loop_
_entity_poly.entity_id
_entity_poly.type
_entity_poly.pdbx_seq_one_letter_code
_entity_poly.pdbx_strand_id
1 'polypeptide(L)'
;DITCNPFNIDEAIKQIEEGALDLLKKTGGIISLGGDHTIAFPLLKAVNKINNGPVALVHFDAHLDTWDTYFGAPYTHGTPFRRAREENLFLDDASMHVGIRGPLYSRDDIKNDESFGFKIIHCDEFQTEGTDKIAERIKKRVGDNPLYLSIDIDVLDPAFAPGTGTPEIAGMTTREIVNVIRGLSGMNLISADVVEVSPAYDHAEVTSLAAATIVYELTNLFAKK
;
A
#
# COMPACT_ATOMS: atom_id res chain seq x y z
N ASP A 1 15.31 -1.42 12.97
CA ASP A 1 15.12 -0.34 11.99
C ASP A 1 16.12 -0.51 10.85
N ILE A 2 15.70 -0.15 9.63
CA ILE A 2 16.59 -0.05 8.47
C ILE A 2 17.12 1.39 8.43
N THR A 3 18.43 1.55 8.52
CA THR A 3 19.07 2.86 8.37
C THR A 3 19.27 3.14 6.90
N CYS A 4 18.78 4.28 6.41
CA CYS A 4 18.98 4.73 5.03
C CYS A 4 19.46 6.19 4.99
N ASN A 5 20.07 6.58 3.86
CA ASN A 5 20.53 7.94 3.64
C ASN A 5 19.38 8.83 3.16
N PRO A 6 18.86 9.75 3.99
CA PRO A 6 17.69 10.58 3.63
C PRO A 6 18.01 11.66 2.59
N PHE A 7 19.28 11.86 2.23
CA PHE A 7 19.72 12.89 1.29
C PHE A 7 20.06 12.36 -0.10
N ASN A 8 20.00 11.02 -0.29
CA ASN A 8 20.26 10.37 -1.56
C ASN A 8 19.25 9.25 -1.79
N ILE A 9 18.27 9.51 -2.66
CA ILE A 9 17.16 8.60 -2.90
C ILE A 9 17.60 7.25 -3.49
N ASP A 10 18.57 7.25 -4.40
CA ASP A 10 19.05 6.02 -5.03
C ASP A 10 19.76 5.12 -3.99
N GLU A 11 20.54 5.75 -3.10
CA GLU A 11 21.18 5.04 -2.00
C GLU A 11 20.16 4.53 -0.99
N ALA A 12 19.15 5.34 -0.64
CA ALA A 12 18.08 4.96 0.27
C ALA A 12 17.29 3.76 -0.26
N ILE A 13 16.87 3.78 -1.53
CA ILE A 13 16.19 2.67 -2.20
C ILE A 13 17.00 1.37 -2.07
N LYS A 14 18.30 1.43 -2.37
CA LYS A 14 19.18 0.27 -2.27
C LYS A 14 19.30 -0.24 -0.83
N GLN A 15 19.49 0.65 0.14
CA GLN A 15 19.64 0.29 1.56
C GLN A 15 18.36 -0.32 2.13
N ILE A 16 17.19 0.21 1.74
CA ILE A 16 15.89 -0.36 2.16
C ILE A 16 15.69 -1.73 1.53
N GLU A 17 15.95 -1.90 0.24
CA GLU A 17 15.86 -3.19 -0.45
C GLU A 17 16.76 -4.25 0.21
N GLU A 18 18.04 -3.94 0.45
CA GLU A 18 19.01 -4.85 1.06
C GLU A 18 18.59 -5.23 2.49
N GLY A 19 18.20 -4.23 3.30
CA GLY A 19 17.76 -4.46 4.68
C GLY A 19 16.48 -5.30 4.77
N ALA A 20 15.50 -5.01 3.91
CA ALA A 20 14.27 -5.79 3.82
C ALA A 20 14.53 -7.23 3.37
N LEU A 21 15.40 -7.42 2.36
CA LEU A 21 15.79 -8.73 1.88
C LEU A 21 16.45 -9.59 2.98
N ASP A 22 17.32 -8.98 3.79
CA ASP A 22 17.99 -9.69 4.90
C ASP A 22 17.00 -10.07 6.02
N LEU A 23 15.97 -9.27 6.27
CA LEU A 23 14.89 -9.62 7.19
C LEU A 23 14.03 -10.75 6.62
N LEU A 24 13.58 -10.62 5.37
CA LEU A 24 12.73 -11.61 4.70
C LEU A 24 13.36 -13.01 4.65
N LYS A 25 14.67 -13.11 4.44
CA LYS A 25 15.41 -14.39 4.50
C LYS A 25 15.30 -15.08 5.88
N LYS A 26 15.10 -14.31 6.94
CA LYS A 26 15.04 -14.82 8.32
C LYS A 26 13.63 -15.12 8.78
N THR A 27 12.65 -14.35 8.31
CA THR A 27 11.28 -14.36 8.87
C THR A 27 10.26 -14.93 7.90
N GLY A 28 10.54 -14.95 6.60
CA GLY A 28 9.60 -15.37 5.55
C GLY A 28 8.48 -14.36 5.22
N GLY A 29 8.40 -13.25 5.96
CA GLY A 29 7.45 -12.15 5.74
C GLY A 29 7.72 -11.02 6.70
N ILE A 30 7.42 -9.77 6.30
CA ILE A 30 7.59 -8.56 7.11
C ILE A 30 6.37 -7.67 7.01
N ILE A 31 6.12 -6.90 8.07
CA ILE A 31 5.26 -5.72 8.05
C ILE A 31 6.17 -4.52 8.26
N SER A 32 6.27 -3.66 7.25
CA SER A 32 7.10 -2.46 7.31
C SER A 32 6.29 -1.27 7.81
N LEU A 33 6.88 -0.47 8.69
CA LEU A 33 6.31 0.82 9.09
C LEU A 33 7.14 1.90 8.43
N GLY A 34 6.51 2.62 7.56
CA GLY A 34 7.23 3.56 6.75
C GLY A 34 7.34 4.95 7.34
N GLY A 35 8.06 5.72 6.65
CA GLY A 35 8.05 7.01 6.10
C GLY A 35 7.00 7.19 5.02
N ASP A 36 7.42 7.89 3.97
CA ASP A 36 6.57 8.12 2.80
C ASP A 36 6.41 6.86 1.91
N HIS A 37 5.47 6.92 0.97
CA HIS A 37 5.12 5.78 0.13
C HIS A 37 6.23 5.32 -0.83
N THR A 38 7.29 6.11 -1.02
CA THR A 38 8.45 5.72 -1.84
C THR A 38 9.04 4.38 -1.39
N ILE A 39 8.95 4.04 -0.09
CA ILE A 39 9.52 2.80 0.45
C ILE A 39 8.86 1.54 -0.12
N ALA A 40 7.62 1.60 -0.60
CA ALA A 40 6.93 0.43 -1.17
C ALA A 40 7.69 -0.15 -2.37
N PHE A 41 8.35 0.69 -3.18
CA PHE A 41 9.13 0.24 -4.32
C PHE A 41 10.31 -0.70 -3.92
N PRO A 42 11.27 -0.28 -3.09
CA PRO A 42 12.36 -1.18 -2.65
C PRO A 42 11.88 -2.37 -1.83
N LEU A 43 10.77 -2.26 -1.09
CA LEU A 43 10.17 -3.38 -0.37
C LEU A 43 9.63 -4.44 -1.35
N LEU A 44 8.91 -4.02 -2.40
CA LEU A 44 8.44 -4.92 -3.47
C LEU A 44 9.61 -5.59 -4.21
N LYS A 45 10.73 -4.89 -4.44
CA LYS A 45 11.95 -5.50 -5.00
C LYS A 45 12.49 -6.63 -4.12
N ALA A 46 12.55 -6.40 -2.82
CA ALA A 46 13.02 -7.41 -1.87
C ALA A 46 12.06 -8.62 -1.81
N VAL A 47 10.75 -8.36 -1.78
CA VAL A 47 9.72 -9.41 -1.78
C VAL A 47 9.74 -10.21 -3.07
N ASN A 48 9.86 -9.56 -4.23
CA ASN A 48 9.97 -10.22 -5.53
C ASN A 48 11.17 -11.19 -5.59
N LYS A 49 12.32 -10.80 -5.05
CA LYS A 49 13.51 -11.66 -4.97
C LYS A 49 13.29 -12.90 -4.10
N ILE A 50 12.60 -12.77 -2.97
CA ILE A 50 12.31 -13.91 -2.07
C ILE A 50 11.24 -14.81 -2.67
N ASN A 51 10.22 -14.22 -3.32
CA ASN A 51 9.13 -14.97 -3.95
C ASN A 51 9.57 -15.63 -5.27
N ASN A 52 10.74 -15.29 -5.82
CA ASN A 52 11.20 -15.69 -7.15
C ASN A 52 10.23 -15.28 -8.26
N GLY A 53 9.60 -14.13 -8.15
CA GLY A 53 8.69 -13.60 -9.15
C GLY A 53 7.70 -12.57 -8.60
N PRO A 54 6.87 -11.99 -9.47
CA PRO A 54 5.92 -10.96 -9.12
C PRO A 54 4.84 -11.47 -8.16
N VAL A 55 4.25 -10.54 -7.41
CA VAL A 55 3.21 -10.80 -6.42
C VAL A 55 1.93 -10.05 -6.76
N ALA A 56 0.79 -10.48 -6.26
CA ALA A 56 -0.40 -9.64 -6.28
C ALA A 56 -0.20 -8.44 -5.36
N LEU A 57 -0.54 -7.25 -5.83
CA LEU A 57 -0.46 -6.01 -5.06
C LEU A 57 -1.86 -5.48 -4.80
N VAL A 58 -2.23 -5.35 -3.55
CA VAL A 58 -3.43 -4.62 -3.15
C VAL A 58 -3.00 -3.37 -2.40
N HIS A 59 -3.28 -2.24 -2.99
CA HIS A 59 -2.88 -0.91 -2.55
C HIS A 59 -4.10 -0.14 -2.05
N PHE A 60 -4.11 0.18 -0.76
CA PHE A 60 -5.12 1.01 -0.11
C PHE A 60 -4.60 2.43 -0.02
N ASP A 61 -5.29 3.39 -0.65
CA ASP A 61 -4.83 4.76 -0.77
C ASP A 61 -5.97 5.67 -1.27
N ALA A 62 -5.88 6.95 -1.02
CA ALA A 62 -6.67 7.95 -1.71
C ALA A 62 -6.16 8.20 -3.15
N HIS A 63 -4.89 7.93 -3.41
CA HIS A 63 -4.15 8.24 -4.63
C HIS A 63 -3.77 6.99 -5.43
N LEU A 64 -3.32 7.19 -6.68
CA LEU A 64 -2.90 6.07 -7.54
C LEU A 64 -1.44 5.69 -7.31
N ASP A 65 -0.57 6.65 -7.06
CA ASP A 65 0.88 6.49 -6.87
C ASP A 65 1.60 5.79 -8.03
N THR A 66 1.05 5.99 -9.23
CA THR A 66 1.53 5.43 -10.50
C THR A 66 2.01 6.51 -11.48
N TRP A 67 2.22 7.73 -11.01
CA TRP A 67 2.74 8.81 -11.87
C TRP A 67 4.18 8.53 -12.30
N ASP A 68 4.52 8.98 -13.50
CA ASP A 68 5.88 8.84 -14.03
C ASP A 68 6.87 9.72 -13.27
N THR A 69 6.46 10.94 -12.97
CA THR A 69 7.21 11.88 -12.12
C THR A 69 6.25 12.64 -11.22
N TYR A 70 6.72 13.03 -10.04
CA TYR A 70 6.04 13.93 -9.14
C TYR A 70 7.01 15.03 -8.72
N PHE A 71 6.61 16.29 -8.88
CA PHE A 71 7.52 17.46 -8.75
C PHE A 71 8.81 17.33 -9.58
N GLY A 72 8.76 16.67 -10.73
CA GLY A 72 9.88 16.48 -11.63
C GLY A 72 10.88 15.39 -11.20
N ALA A 73 10.59 14.64 -10.13
CA ALA A 73 11.43 13.55 -9.67
C ALA A 73 10.78 12.18 -9.95
N PRO A 74 11.55 11.16 -10.39
CA PRO A 74 11.03 9.83 -10.72
C PRO A 74 10.80 8.94 -9.48
N TYR A 75 11.43 9.25 -8.36
CA TYR A 75 11.31 8.52 -7.10
C TYR A 75 10.75 9.43 -6.03
N THR A 76 9.47 9.30 -5.75
CA THR A 76 8.71 10.05 -4.73
C THR A 76 7.56 9.18 -4.23
N HIS A 77 6.83 9.68 -3.21
CA HIS A 77 5.64 9.00 -2.70
C HIS A 77 4.55 8.76 -3.78
N GLY A 78 4.42 9.61 -4.80
CA GLY A 78 3.41 9.45 -5.87
C GLY A 78 3.85 8.54 -7.05
N THR A 79 5.00 7.87 -6.97
CA THR A 79 5.56 7.13 -8.11
C THR A 79 5.97 5.68 -7.85
N PRO A 80 5.83 5.10 -6.63
CA PRO A 80 6.42 3.80 -6.32
C PRO A 80 5.85 2.67 -7.19
N PHE A 81 4.57 2.69 -7.49
CA PHE A 81 3.95 1.62 -8.28
C PHE A 81 4.19 1.77 -9.78
N ARG A 82 4.48 2.97 -10.26
CA ARG A 82 5.03 3.15 -11.61
C ARG A 82 6.40 2.49 -11.74
N ARG A 83 7.30 2.74 -10.80
CA ARG A 83 8.62 2.10 -10.75
C ARG A 83 8.51 0.59 -10.61
N ALA A 84 7.60 0.12 -9.74
CA ALA A 84 7.34 -1.31 -9.57
C ALA A 84 6.81 -1.95 -10.85
N ARG A 85 5.95 -1.27 -11.61
CA ARG A 85 5.45 -1.74 -12.91
C ARG A 85 6.55 -1.89 -13.94
N GLU A 86 7.44 -0.93 -14.03
CA GLU A 86 8.56 -0.93 -14.98
C GLU A 86 9.53 -2.09 -14.73
N GLU A 87 9.70 -2.51 -13.48
CA GLU A 87 10.50 -3.67 -13.08
C GLU A 87 9.70 -5.00 -13.02
N ASN A 88 8.41 -4.99 -13.39
CA ASN A 88 7.52 -6.17 -13.35
C ASN A 88 7.47 -6.83 -11.96
N LEU A 89 7.31 -6.03 -10.90
CA LEU A 89 7.32 -6.51 -9.51
C LEU A 89 5.95 -7.02 -9.04
N PHE A 90 4.88 -6.72 -9.75
CA PHE A 90 3.52 -7.19 -9.41
C PHE A 90 2.80 -7.80 -10.62
N LEU A 91 1.76 -8.59 -10.34
CA LEU A 91 0.93 -9.28 -11.31
C LEU A 91 -0.17 -8.35 -11.84
N ASP A 92 -0.20 -8.11 -13.13
CA ASP A 92 -1.15 -7.20 -13.81
C ASP A 92 -2.61 -7.66 -13.64
N ASP A 93 -2.85 -8.96 -13.64
CA ASP A 93 -4.19 -9.56 -13.58
C ASP A 93 -4.67 -9.86 -12.16
N ALA A 94 -3.84 -9.63 -11.15
CA ALA A 94 -4.14 -9.90 -9.74
C ALA A 94 -3.98 -8.67 -8.83
N SER A 95 -3.60 -7.52 -9.37
CA SER A 95 -3.36 -6.30 -8.58
C SER A 95 -4.50 -5.30 -8.66
N MET A 96 -4.64 -4.44 -7.63
CA MET A 96 -5.71 -3.45 -7.58
C MET A 96 -5.42 -2.32 -6.58
N HIS A 97 -6.08 -1.18 -6.82
CA HIS A 97 -6.19 -0.05 -5.91
C HIS A 97 -7.53 -0.06 -5.19
N VAL A 98 -7.55 0.38 -3.93
CA VAL A 98 -8.74 0.40 -3.07
C VAL A 98 -8.80 1.72 -2.30
N GLY A 99 -9.89 2.46 -2.46
CA GLY A 99 -10.13 3.72 -1.74
C GLY A 99 -9.88 4.99 -2.55
N ILE A 100 -9.54 4.84 -3.84
CA ILE A 100 -9.16 5.96 -4.72
C ILE A 100 -10.25 7.03 -4.76
N ARG A 101 -9.85 8.28 -4.50
CA ARG A 101 -10.72 9.47 -4.54
C ARG A 101 -9.97 10.79 -4.72
N GLY A 102 -8.64 10.75 -4.61
CA GLY A 102 -7.77 11.92 -4.71
C GLY A 102 -7.78 12.54 -6.12
N PRO A 103 -7.25 13.74 -6.25
CA PRO A 103 -7.18 14.45 -7.52
C PRO A 103 -6.25 13.75 -8.50
N LEU A 104 -6.58 13.86 -9.79
CA LEU A 104 -5.77 13.35 -10.89
C LEU A 104 -5.09 14.52 -11.61
N TYR A 105 -3.87 14.30 -12.10
CA TYR A 105 -3.19 15.29 -12.96
C TYR A 105 -3.77 15.32 -14.36
N SER A 106 -4.22 14.16 -14.85
CA SER A 106 -4.73 13.99 -16.19
C SER A 106 -5.97 13.10 -16.19
N ARG A 107 -6.87 13.34 -17.16
CA ARG A 107 -7.99 12.44 -17.41
C ARG A 107 -7.57 11.05 -17.87
N ASP A 108 -6.32 10.91 -18.30
CA ASP A 108 -5.78 9.64 -18.77
C ASP A 108 -5.13 8.83 -17.63
N ASP A 109 -4.97 9.37 -16.42
CA ASP A 109 -4.32 8.67 -15.30
C ASP A 109 -5.01 7.33 -14.98
N ILE A 110 -6.34 7.32 -14.90
CA ILE A 110 -7.12 6.09 -14.68
C ILE A 110 -6.88 5.06 -15.81
N LYS A 111 -6.88 5.51 -17.08
CA LYS A 111 -6.64 4.61 -18.21
C LYS A 111 -5.22 4.08 -18.23
N ASN A 112 -4.24 4.92 -17.88
CA ASN A 112 -2.86 4.51 -17.75
C ASN A 112 -2.73 3.43 -16.68
N ASP A 113 -3.38 3.64 -15.55
CA ASP A 113 -3.41 2.72 -14.42
C ASP A 113 -4.06 1.37 -14.78
N GLU A 114 -5.19 1.41 -15.47
CA GLU A 114 -5.83 0.22 -16.02
C GLU A 114 -4.91 -0.51 -17.03
N SER A 115 -4.12 0.23 -17.82
CA SER A 115 -3.14 -0.35 -18.76
C SER A 115 -1.96 -1.03 -18.06
N PHE A 116 -1.69 -0.65 -16.80
CA PHE A 116 -0.72 -1.34 -15.94
C PHE A 116 -1.30 -2.61 -15.30
N GLY A 117 -2.59 -2.86 -15.52
CA GLY A 117 -3.28 -4.04 -15.04
C GLY A 117 -4.07 -3.84 -13.75
N PHE A 118 -4.02 -2.67 -13.12
CA PHE A 118 -4.78 -2.41 -11.91
C PHE A 118 -6.30 -2.42 -12.16
N LYS A 119 -7.03 -2.93 -11.19
CA LYS A 119 -8.45 -2.66 -11.00
C LYS A 119 -8.61 -1.68 -9.86
N ILE A 120 -9.56 -0.77 -10.00
CA ILE A 120 -9.80 0.28 -9.01
C ILE A 120 -11.12 0.00 -8.30
N ILE A 121 -11.10 0.11 -6.98
CA ILE A 121 -12.29 0.25 -6.13
C ILE A 121 -12.25 1.68 -5.59
N HIS A 122 -13.20 2.49 -6.04
CA HIS A 122 -13.34 3.86 -5.55
C HIS A 122 -13.92 3.89 -4.13
N CYS A 123 -13.59 4.95 -3.39
CA CYS A 123 -13.98 5.05 -1.99
C CYS A 123 -15.51 5.07 -1.79
N ASP A 124 -16.26 5.66 -2.71
CA ASP A 124 -17.73 5.73 -2.66
C ASP A 124 -18.41 4.37 -2.83
N GLU A 125 -17.74 3.37 -3.41
CA GLU A 125 -18.25 2.01 -3.53
C GLU A 125 -18.45 1.33 -2.17
N PHE A 126 -17.69 1.74 -1.14
CA PHE A 126 -17.87 1.24 0.23
C PHE A 126 -19.26 1.54 0.79
N GLN A 127 -19.81 2.70 0.44
CA GLN A 127 -21.13 3.11 0.88
C GLN A 127 -22.25 2.25 0.25
N THR A 128 -22.04 1.81 -0.98
CA THR A 128 -23.05 1.08 -1.77
C THR A 128 -22.94 -0.43 -1.63
N GLU A 129 -21.73 -0.97 -1.54
CA GLU A 129 -21.47 -2.42 -1.51
C GLU A 129 -21.24 -2.96 -0.10
N GLY A 130 -20.62 -2.18 0.78
CA GLY A 130 -20.21 -2.60 2.11
C GLY A 130 -18.91 -3.41 2.11
N THR A 131 -18.28 -3.50 3.29
CA THR A 131 -16.93 -4.03 3.47
C THR A 131 -16.79 -5.50 3.09
N ASP A 132 -17.82 -6.32 3.29
CA ASP A 132 -17.76 -7.76 3.01
C ASP A 132 -17.64 -8.01 1.50
N LYS A 133 -18.44 -7.31 0.66
CA LYS A 133 -18.35 -7.44 -0.80
C LYS A 133 -17.04 -6.89 -1.33
N ILE A 134 -16.54 -5.80 -0.76
CA ILE A 134 -15.23 -5.26 -1.12
C ILE A 134 -14.14 -6.31 -0.85
N ALA A 135 -14.14 -6.94 0.31
CA ALA A 135 -13.20 -8.01 0.64
C ALA A 135 -13.33 -9.22 -0.31
N GLU A 136 -14.55 -9.61 -0.69
CA GLU A 136 -14.79 -10.66 -1.68
C GLU A 136 -14.24 -10.29 -3.07
N ARG A 137 -14.40 -9.04 -3.51
CA ARG A 137 -13.83 -8.56 -4.78
C ARG A 137 -12.31 -8.62 -4.77
N ILE A 138 -11.68 -8.22 -3.66
CA ILE A 138 -10.23 -8.32 -3.47
C ILE A 138 -9.80 -9.79 -3.55
N LYS A 139 -10.42 -10.68 -2.77
CA LYS A 139 -10.12 -12.12 -2.79
C LYS A 139 -10.26 -12.73 -4.18
N LYS A 140 -11.34 -12.40 -4.88
CA LYS A 140 -11.58 -12.88 -6.25
C LYS A 140 -10.49 -12.39 -7.22
N ARG A 141 -10.02 -11.15 -7.06
CA ARG A 141 -9.02 -10.56 -7.94
C ARG A 141 -7.64 -11.17 -7.71
N VAL A 142 -7.26 -11.32 -6.46
CA VAL A 142 -5.95 -11.84 -6.05
C VAL A 142 -5.87 -13.36 -6.23
N GLY A 143 -6.95 -14.09 -5.94
CA GLY A 143 -6.95 -15.55 -5.95
C GLY A 143 -5.97 -16.14 -4.96
N ASP A 144 -5.26 -17.18 -5.36
CA ASP A 144 -4.26 -17.89 -4.55
C ASP A 144 -2.84 -17.30 -4.67
N ASN A 145 -2.69 -16.17 -5.38
CA ASN A 145 -1.38 -15.55 -5.59
C ASN A 145 -0.77 -15.07 -4.28
N PRO A 146 0.57 -15.06 -4.17
CA PRO A 146 1.26 -14.37 -3.09
C PRO A 146 0.84 -12.90 -3.06
N LEU A 147 0.41 -12.41 -1.89
CA LEU A 147 -0.16 -11.09 -1.70
C LEU A 147 0.81 -10.16 -0.98
N TYR A 148 1.01 -8.98 -1.53
CA TYR A 148 1.57 -7.81 -0.87
C TYR A 148 0.45 -6.80 -0.59
N LEU A 149 0.30 -6.36 0.66
CA LEU A 149 -0.61 -5.28 1.04
C LEU A 149 0.18 -3.99 1.29
N SER A 150 -0.10 -2.94 0.54
CA SER A 150 0.42 -1.60 0.81
C SER A 150 -0.72 -0.72 1.31
N ILE A 151 -0.55 -0.08 2.45
CA ILE A 151 -1.59 0.71 3.09
C ILE A 151 -1.05 2.11 3.37
N ASP A 152 -1.46 3.05 2.53
CA ASP A 152 -1.34 4.47 2.85
C ASP A 152 -2.40 4.85 3.87
N ILE A 153 -1.98 5.53 4.93
CA ILE A 153 -2.91 5.91 6.00
C ILE A 153 -3.95 6.93 5.52
N ASP A 154 -3.69 7.65 4.43
CA ASP A 154 -4.61 8.63 3.87
C ASP A 154 -5.80 8.01 3.12
N VAL A 155 -5.82 6.67 2.95
CA VAL A 155 -7.04 5.95 2.56
C VAL A 155 -8.18 6.23 3.55
N LEU A 156 -7.84 6.51 4.81
CA LEU A 156 -8.79 6.93 5.84
C LEU A 156 -9.20 8.39 5.63
N ASP A 157 -10.44 8.69 6.02
CA ASP A 157 -10.89 10.08 6.10
C ASP A 157 -10.07 10.86 7.14
N PRO A 158 -9.74 12.14 6.89
CA PRO A 158 -9.02 13.00 7.84
C PRO A 158 -9.67 13.12 9.21
N ALA A 159 -10.95 12.81 9.34
CA ALA A 159 -11.62 12.72 10.65
C ALA A 159 -11.07 11.57 11.52
N PHE A 160 -10.45 10.55 10.92
CA PHE A 160 -9.88 9.38 11.57
C PHE A 160 -8.35 9.34 11.48
N ALA A 161 -7.76 9.96 10.46
CA ALA A 161 -6.33 9.99 10.23
C ALA A 161 -5.86 11.37 9.74
N PRO A 162 -5.88 12.41 10.62
CA PRO A 162 -5.46 13.76 10.24
C PRO A 162 -3.94 13.90 10.05
N GLY A 163 -3.13 12.99 10.61
CA GLY A 163 -1.68 13.06 10.63
C GLY A 163 -1.04 12.40 9.42
N THR A 164 -1.31 12.93 8.23
CA THR A 164 -0.70 12.49 6.97
C THR A 164 -0.34 13.71 6.09
N GLY A 165 0.44 13.48 5.03
CA GLY A 165 0.93 14.54 4.13
C GLY A 165 -0.10 15.04 3.14
N THR A 166 -0.90 14.14 2.58
CA THR A 166 -1.85 14.38 1.49
C THR A 166 -3.27 13.88 1.83
N PRO A 167 -3.90 14.45 2.89
CA PRO A 167 -5.23 14.00 3.33
C PRO A 167 -6.31 14.36 2.32
N GLU A 168 -7.20 13.41 2.03
CA GLU A 168 -8.37 13.59 1.16
C GLU A 168 -9.65 13.31 1.95
N ILE A 169 -10.66 14.17 1.83
CA ILE A 169 -11.96 13.99 2.47
C ILE A 169 -12.78 12.88 1.81
N ALA A 170 -13.86 12.44 2.47
CA ALA A 170 -14.72 11.35 2.02
C ALA A 170 -13.99 9.99 1.94
N GLY A 171 -13.05 9.77 2.84
CA GLY A 171 -12.27 8.55 2.98
C GLY A 171 -12.96 7.44 3.77
N MET A 172 -12.26 6.32 3.91
CA MET A 172 -12.72 5.21 4.73
C MET A 172 -12.72 5.58 6.21
N THR A 173 -13.65 4.99 6.95
CA THR A 173 -13.58 4.96 8.41
C THR A 173 -12.57 3.90 8.88
N THR A 174 -12.07 4.04 10.10
CA THR A 174 -11.21 3.01 10.72
C THR A 174 -11.93 1.66 10.85
N ARG A 175 -13.26 1.65 11.00
CA ARG A 175 -14.06 0.43 11.05
C ARG A 175 -14.09 -0.28 9.70
N GLU A 176 -14.24 0.46 8.61
CA GLU A 176 -14.29 -0.12 7.27
C GLU A 176 -12.97 -0.79 6.90
N ILE A 177 -11.83 -0.12 7.09
CA ILE A 177 -10.53 -0.73 6.77
C ILE A 177 -10.26 -1.98 7.63
N VAL A 178 -10.55 -1.94 8.92
CA VAL A 178 -10.40 -3.09 9.82
C VAL A 178 -11.29 -4.26 9.37
N ASN A 179 -12.54 -4.00 8.98
CA ASN A 179 -13.45 -5.04 8.50
C ASN A 179 -12.95 -5.66 7.18
N VAL A 180 -12.48 -4.83 6.24
CA VAL A 180 -11.92 -5.35 4.98
C VAL A 180 -10.69 -6.20 5.25
N ILE A 181 -9.72 -5.73 6.04
CA ILE A 181 -8.52 -6.50 6.39
C ILE A 181 -8.90 -7.84 7.02
N ARG A 182 -9.82 -7.87 7.98
CA ARG A 182 -10.32 -9.13 8.57
C ARG A 182 -10.98 -10.04 7.54
N GLY A 183 -11.71 -9.44 6.60
CA GLY A 183 -12.33 -10.15 5.47
C GLY A 183 -11.30 -10.84 4.56
N LEU A 184 -10.04 -10.39 4.52
CA LEU A 184 -8.95 -11.01 3.75
C LEU A 184 -8.35 -12.27 4.43
N SER A 185 -8.90 -12.72 5.55
CA SER A 185 -8.44 -13.93 6.23
C SER A 185 -8.39 -15.14 5.28
N GLY A 186 -7.30 -15.90 5.35
CA GLY A 186 -7.03 -17.07 4.52
C GLY A 186 -6.33 -16.77 3.20
N MET A 187 -6.05 -15.51 2.89
CA MET A 187 -5.22 -15.15 1.73
C MET A 187 -3.73 -15.42 2.00
N ASN A 188 -2.97 -15.61 0.93
CA ASN A 188 -1.53 -15.86 1.02
C ASN A 188 -0.74 -14.54 1.19
N LEU A 189 -0.97 -13.82 2.30
CA LEU A 189 -0.25 -12.59 2.61
C LEU A 189 1.22 -12.90 2.90
N ILE A 190 2.14 -12.38 2.11
CA ILE A 190 3.58 -12.63 2.26
C ILE A 190 4.33 -11.43 2.82
N SER A 191 3.85 -10.20 2.59
CA SER A 191 4.42 -8.98 3.18
C SER A 191 3.40 -7.85 3.15
N ALA A 192 3.62 -6.82 3.96
CA ALA A 192 2.81 -5.61 3.98
C ALA A 192 3.63 -4.39 4.40
N ASP A 193 3.12 -3.21 4.08
CA ASP A 193 3.55 -1.95 4.69
C ASP A 193 2.37 -1.10 5.15
N VAL A 194 2.65 -0.17 6.06
CA VAL A 194 1.77 0.94 6.47
C VAL A 194 2.60 2.21 6.42
N VAL A 195 2.20 3.15 5.59
CA VAL A 195 2.99 4.34 5.22
C VAL A 195 2.23 5.66 5.44
N GLU A 196 2.92 6.76 5.24
CA GLU A 196 2.43 8.15 5.25
C GLU A 196 1.89 8.65 6.61
N VAL A 197 2.11 7.92 7.69
CA VAL A 197 1.85 8.48 9.03
C VAL A 197 2.87 9.59 9.31
N SER A 198 2.37 10.81 9.50
CA SER A 198 3.17 11.98 9.86
C SER A 198 2.87 12.43 11.29
N PRO A 199 3.63 11.99 12.30
CA PRO A 199 3.34 12.29 13.70
C PRO A 199 3.32 13.79 14.03
N ALA A 200 4.06 14.59 13.27
CA ALA A 200 4.09 16.05 13.46
C ALA A 200 2.75 16.74 13.15
N TYR A 201 1.91 16.11 12.33
CA TYR A 201 0.56 16.59 11.99
C TYR A 201 -0.54 15.85 12.75
N ASP A 202 -0.18 14.82 13.53
CA ASP A 202 -1.15 13.98 14.24
C ASP A 202 -1.66 14.66 15.53
N HIS A 203 -2.97 14.77 15.68
CA HIS A 203 -3.60 15.31 16.87
C HIS A 203 -3.96 14.19 17.83
N ALA A 204 -3.44 14.26 19.05
CA ALA A 204 -3.69 13.26 20.09
C ALA A 204 -3.39 11.82 19.64
N GLU A 205 -2.44 11.65 18.75
CA GLU A 205 -1.96 10.35 18.24
C GLU A 205 -3.06 9.47 17.61
N VAL A 206 -4.13 10.10 17.11
CA VAL A 206 -5.28 9.39 16.52
C VAL A 206 -4.87 8.61 15.26
N THR A 207 -4.06 9.22 14.39
CA THR A 207 -3.54 8.58 13.17
C THR A 207 -2.60 7.46 13.51
N SER A 208 -1.68 7.68 14.45
CA SER A 208 -0.74 6.66 14.93
C SER A 208 -1.48 5.46 15.54
N LEU A 209 -2.56 5.71 16.29
CA LEU A 209 -3.41 4.65 16.85
C LEU A 209 -4.14 3.87 15.75
N ALA A 210 -4.65 4.54 14.73
CA ALA A 210 -5.27 3.89 13.58
C ALA A 210 -4.27 3.00 12.85
N ALA A 211 -3.07 3.50 12.55
CA ALA A 211 -1.99 2.73 11.94
C ALA A 211 -1.57 1.51 12.79
N ALA A 212 -1.40 1.71 14.10
CA ALA A 212 -1.07 0.61 15.02
C ALA A 212 -2.15 -0.49 15.03
N THR A 213 -3.42 -0.11 14.93
CA THR A 213 -4.54 -1.06 14.83
C THR A 213 -4.50 -1.82 13.51
N ILE A 214 -4.23 -1.15 12.39
CA ILE A 214 -4.05 -1.77 11.08
C ILE A 214 -2.90 -2.79 11.14
N VAL A 215 -1.75 -2.42 11.68
CA VAL A 215 -0.59 -3.32 11.85
C VAL A 215 -0.95 -4.54 12.69
N TYR A 216 -1.73 -4.36 13.75
CA TYR A 216 -2.22 -5.47 14.58
C TYR A 216 -3.11 -6.43 13.76
N GLU A 217 -4.03 -5.92 12.93
CA GLU A 217 -4.87 -6.76 12.08
C GLU A 217 -4.04 -7.47 10.99
N LEU A 218 -3.05 -6.81 10.40
CA LEU A 218 -2.11 -7.43 9.46
C LEU A 218 -1.32 -8.57 10.13
N THR A 219 -0.87 -8.37 11.37
CA THR A 219 -0.19 -9.42 12.15
C THR A 219 -1.08 -10.63 12.36
N ASN A 220 -2.38 -10.41 12.62
CA ASN A 220 -3.36 -11.49 12.73
C ASN A 220 -3.58 -12.25 11.42
N LEU A 221 -3.49 -11.57 10.26
CA LEU A 221 -3.56 -12.24 8.96
C LEU A 221 -2.35 -13.17 8.75
N PHE A 222 -1.15 -12.73 9.12
CA PHE A 222 0.05 -13.59 9.07
C PHE A 222 -0.06 -14.81 9.98
N ALA A 223 -0.63 -14.66 11.15
CA ALA A 223 -0.75 -15.76 12.14
C ALA A 223 -1.77 -16.83 11.75
N LYS A 224 -2.65 -16.55 10.78
CA LYS A 224 -3.72 -17.46 10.34
C LYS A 224 -3.39 -18.22 9.05
N LYS A 225 -2.14 -18.22 8.65
CA LYS A 225 -1.64 -19.02 7.51
C LYS A 225 -1.61 -20.52 7.82
#